data_25f5a68c02e922b24b89f61b2b95e1c2
#
_entry.id   25f5a68c02e922b24b89f61b2b95e1c2
#
_cell.length_a   1.000
_cell.length_b   1.000
_cell.length_c   1.000
_cell.angle_alpha   90.00
_cell.angle_beta   90.00
_cell.angle_gamma   90.00
#
_symmetry.space_group_name_H-M   'P 1'
#
loop_
_entity.id
_entity.type
_entity.pdbx_description
1 polymer ?
#
loop_
_entity_poly.entity_id
_entity_poly.type
_entity_poly.pdbx_seq_one_letter_code
_entity_poly.pdbx_strand_id
1 'polypeptide(L)'
;MYIGTSTGFFDLDEVKFIIIKDHFAEIKFMTFNYNHNSEIFEITEESFDEFLKENDTNFIKLSQKNKFSNTKTVFYVNCDKIACFINDKTYNITIKFKKSYFEDKEDTLYVDLKLNDLEFEMIKAKIAKDKKFVNI
;
A
#
# COMPACT_ATOMS: atom_id res chain seq x y z
N MET A 1 2.86 1.62 -15.91
CA MET A 1 1.61 0.85 -16.14
C MET A 1 0.41 1.68 -15.67
N TYR A 2 -0.59 1.81 -16.52
CA TYR A 2 -1.81 2.54 -16.19
C TYR A 2 -2.93 1.59 -15.84
N ILE A 3 -3.72 1.96 -14.83
CA ILE A 3 -4.95 1.25 -14.48
C ILE A 3 -6.14 2.10 -14.89
N GLY A 4 -7.01 1.52 -15.71
CA GLY A 4 -8.26 2.15 -16.13
C GLY A 4 -9.44 1.71 -15.27
N THR A 5 -10.31 2.65 -14.95
CA THR A 5 -11.58 2.42 -14.26
C THR A 5 -12.71 3.06 -15.07
N SER A 6 -13.96 2.84 -14.64
CA SER A 6 -15.11 3.46 -15.29
C SER A 6 -15.09 4.99 -15.22
N THR A 7 -14.39 5.57 -14.26
CA THR A 7 -14.36 7.02 -14.03
C THR A 7 -13.07 7.70 -14.41
N GLY A 8 -12.02 6.93 -14.73
CA GLY A 8 -10.73 7.52 -15.09
C GLY A 8 -9.61 6.50 -15.07
N PHE A 9 -8.39 6.96 -15.09
CA PHE A 9 -7.22 6.09 -15.04
C PHE A 9 -6.10 6.76 -14.22
N PHE A 10 -5.17 5.95 -13.75
CA PHE A 10 -4.00 6.42 -13.02
C PHE A 10 -2.77 5.58 -13.30
N ASP A 11 -1.59 6.16 -13.10
CA ASP A 11 -0.32 5.48 -13.25
C ASP A 11 0.04 4.77 -11.95
N LEU A 12 0.10 3.44 -11.99
CA LEU A 12 0.42 2.62 -10.82
C LEU A 12 1.82 2.91 -10.27
N ASP A 13 2.75 3.35 -11.12
CA ASP A 13 4.11 3.67 -10.69
C ASP A 13 4.18 4.92 -9.80
N GLU A 14 3.15 5.76 -9.83
CA GLU A 14 3.03 6.95 -9.00
C GLU A 14 2.27 6.72 -7.70
N VAL A 15 1.79 5.50 -7.46
CA VAL A 15 0.99 5.17 -6.29
C VAL A 15 1.87 4.76 -5.13
N LYS A 16 1.63 5.33 -3.95
CA LYS A 16 2.25 4.90 -2.69
C LYS A 16 1.49 3.72 -2.10
N PHE A 17 0.19 3.88 -1.92
CA PHE A 17 -0.68 2.83 -1.41
C PHE A 17 -2.13 3.05 -1.82
N ILE A 18 -2.91 1.99 -1.70
CA ILE A 18 -4.34 1.98 -1.98
C ILE A 18 -5.05 1.42 -0.76
N ILE A 19 -6.08 2.13 -0.29
CA ILE A 19 -6.95 1.66 0.80
C ILE A 19 -8.30 1.33 0.20
N ILE A 20 -8.74 0.09 0.33
CA ILE A 20 -10.07 -0.33 -0.15
C ILE A 20 -10.98 -0.59 1.04
N LYS A 21 -12.10 0.14 1.06
CA LYS A 21 -13.22 -0.06 1.96
C LYS A 21 -14.46 -0.25 1.10
N ASP A 22 -15.14 -1.39 1.26
CA ASP A 22 -16.29 -1.78 0.43
C ASP A 22 -15.95 -1.77 -1.06
N HIS A 23 -16.52 -0.85 -1.84
CA HIS A 23 -16.32 -0.74 -3.29
C HIS A 23 -15.48 0.47 -3.70
N PHE A 24 -14.95 1.20 -2.72
CA PHE A 24 -14.20 2.42 -3.00
C PHE A 24 -12.75 2.27 -2.58
N ALA A 25 -11.87 2.70 -3.46
CA ALA A 25 -10.44 2.74 -3.21
C ALA A 25 -9.99 4.19 -3.09
N GLU A 26 -9.37 4.50 -1.97
CA GLU A 26 -8.61 5.75 -1.81
C GLU A 26 -7.19 5.47 -2.23
N ILE A 27 -6.71 6.22 -3.22
CA ILE A 27 -5.38 6.04 -3.79
C ILE A 27 -4.50 7.21 -3.41
N LYS A 28 -3.39 6.92 -2.75
CA LYS A 28 -2.41 7.91 -2.35
C LYS A 28 -1.26 7.91 -3.34
N PHE A 29 -1.03 9.05 -3.98
CA PHE A 29 0.00 9.24 -4.99
C PHE A 29 1.24 9.96 -4.47
N MET A 30 2.35 9.80 -5.16
CA MET A 30 3.47 10.73 -5.08
C MET A 30 2.99 12.10 -5.61
N THR A 31 3.28 13.16 -4.88
CA THR A 31 2.80 14.49 -5.22
C THR A 31 3.84 15.26 -6.02
N PHE A 32 3.39 15.89 -7.11
CA PHE A 32 4.21 16.78 -7.94
C PHE A 32 3.90 18.27 -7.69
N ASN A 33 2.94 18.54 -6.80
CA ASN A 33 2.60 19.90 -6.36
C ASN A 33 2.08 19.84 -4.92
N TYR A 34 1.88 20.97 -4.29
CA TYR A 34 1.52 21.05 -2.86
C TYR A 34 0.06 20.76 -2.56
N ASN A 35 -0.78 20.56 -3.55
CA ASN A 35 -2.20 20.63 -3.31
C ASN A 35 -2.83 19.32 -2.87
N HIS A 36 -2.55 18.21 -3.54
CA HIS A 36 -3.45 17.09 -3.38
C HIS A 36 -2.81 15.82 -3.95
N ASN A 37 -2.74 14.80 -3.14
CA ASN A 37 -2.11 13.55 -3.57
C ASN A 37 -3.00 12.32 -3.36
N SER A 38 -4.30 12.55 -3.18
CA SER A 38 -5.25 11.46 -2.90
C SER A 38 -6.46 11.58 -3.81
N GLU A 39 -6.89 10.46 -4.38
CA GLU A 39 -8.07 10.37 -5.22
C GLU A 39 -8.87 9.13 -4.88
N ILE A 40 -10.18 9.17 -5.14
CA ILE A 40 -11.08 8.05 -4.89
C ILE A 40 -11.54 7.47 -6.21
N PHE A 41 -11.40 6.15 -6.36
CA PHE A 41 -11.88 5.38 -7.50
C PHE A 41 -12.78 4.26 -7.04
N GLU A 42 -13.69 3.84 -7.91
CA GLU A 42 -14.53 2.68 -7.67
C GLU A 42 -13.76 1.42 -8.10
N ILE A 43 -13.11 0.77 -7.13
CA ILE A 43 -12.31 -0.44 -7.32
C ILE A 43 -12.64 -1.41 -6.20
N THR A 44 -12.91 -2.66 -6.55
CA THR A 44 -13.16 -3.71 -5.55
C THR A 44 -11.88 -4.47 -5.21
N GLU A 45 -11.86 -5.08 -4.04
CA GLU A 45 -10.77 -5.97 -3.63
C GLU A 45 -10.56 -7.09 -4.64
N GLU A 46 -11.66 -7.72 -5.10
CA GLU A 46 -11.59 -8.83 -6.05
C GLU A 46 -10.94 -8.43 -7.36
N SER A 47 -11.32 -7.29 -7.91
CA SER A 47 -10.77 -6.81 -9.19
C SER A 47 -9.29 -6.46 -9.07
N PHE A 48 -8.88 -5.89 -7.95
CA PHE A 48 -7.48 -5.55 -7.75
C PHE A 48 -6.62 -6.79 -7.46
N ASP A 49 -7.14 -7.77 -6.69
CA ASP A 49 -6.47 -9.05 -6.48
C ASP A 49 -6.25 -9.79 -7.80
N GLU A 50 -7.26 -9.80 -8.66
CA GLU A 50 -7.14 -10.42 -9.99
C GLU A 50 -6.07 -9.73 -10.84
N PHE A 51 -6.07 -8.39 -10.83
CA PHE A 51 -5.05 -7.62 -11.51
C PHE A 51 -3.64 -7.98 -11.01
N LEU A 52 -3.43 -8.11 -9.70
CA LEU A 52 -2.13 -8.46 -9.13
C LEU A 52 -1.69 -9.88 -9.48
N LYS A 53 -2.63 -10.81 -9.67
CA LYS A 53 -2.30 -12.17 -10.14
C LYS A 53 -1.81 -12.19 -11.59
N GLU A 54 -2.36 -11.33 -12.41
CA GLU A 54 -2.08 -11.29 -13.85
C GLU A 54 -0.86 -10.44 -14.21
N ASN A 55 -0.44 -9.57 -13.29
CA ASN A 55 0.64 -8.62 -13.54
C ASN A 55 1.71 -8.72 -12.46
N ASP A 56 2.96 -8.77 -12.88
CA ASP A 56 4.10 -8.76 -11.96
C ASP A 56 4.31 -7.33 -11.45
N THR A 57 3.86 -7.09 -10.23
CA THR A 57 3.95 -5.79 -9.56
C THR A 57 4.62 -5.94 -8.20
N ASN A 58 5.19 -4.85 -7.69
CA ASN A 58 5.83 -4.86 -6.38
C ASN A 58 4.88 -4.32 -5.28
N PHE A 59 3.65 -4.83 -5.25
CA PHE A 59 2.67 -4.52 -4.23
C PHE A 59 2.51 -5.66 -3.23
N ILE A 60 2.36 -5.31 -1.96
CA ILE A 60 1.95 -6.26 -0.91
C ILE A 60 0.54 -5.92 -0.44
N LYS A 61 -0.18 -6.93 0.01
CA LYS A 61 -1.55 -6.79 0.53
C LYS A 61 -1.55 -7.01 2.04
N LEU A 62 -2.14 -6.07 2.78
CA LEU A 62 -2.36 -6.17 4.21
C LEU A 62 -3.85 -6.01 4.49
N SER A 63 -4.40 -6.85 5.36
CA SER A 63 -5.82 -6.79 5.73
C SER A 63 -5.96 -6.53 7.22
N GLN A 64 -6.83 -5.59 7.55
CA GLN A 64 -7.14 -5.21 8.91
C GLN A 64 -8.62 -5.48 9.20
N LYS A 65 -8.91 -6.25 10.25
CA LYS A 65 -10.27 -6.42 10.73
C LYS A 65 -10.68 -5.20 11.55
N ASN A 66 -11.85 -4.66 11.29
CA ASN A 66 -12.38 -3.54 12.06
C ASN A 66 -12.99 -4.06 13.38
N LYS A 67 -12.57 -3.46 14.51
CA LYS A 67 -12.91 -3.96 15.85
C LYS A 67 -14.39 -3.96 16.19
N PHE A 68 -15.15 -3.05 15.62
CA PHE A 68 -16.55 -2.82 15.98
C PHE A 68 -17.54 -3.13 14.85
N SER A 69 -17.08 -3.78 13.80
CA SER A 69 -17.93 -4.17 12.68
C SER A 69 -17.40 -5.46 12.06
N ASN A 70 -18.22 -6.14 11.27
CA ASN A 70 -17.81 -7.34 10.53
C ASN A 70 -17.05 -7.00 9.23
N THR A 71 -16.67 -5.75 9.07
CA THR A 71 -15.97 -5.28 7.88
C THR A 71 -14.46 -5.36 8.06
N LYS A 72 -13.73 -5.32 6.95
CA LYS A 72 -12.28 -5.22 6.93
C LYS A 72 -11.86 -4.05 6.07
N THR A 73 -10.67 -3.55 6.33
CA THR A 73 -9.99 -2.58 5.47
C THR A 73 -8.79 -3.27 4.84
N VAL A 74 -8.63 -3.13 3.54
CA VAL A 74 -7.55 -3.76 2.79
C VAL A 74 -6.61 -2.69 2.28
N PHE A 75 -5.32 -2.92 2.48
CA PHE A 75 -4.25 -2.03 2.05
C PHE A 75 -3.39 -2.73 1.00
N TYR A 76 -3.18 -2.07 -0.12
CA TYR A 76 -2.19 -2.50 -1.11
C TYR A 76 -1.06 -1.49 -1.11
N VAL A 77 0.14 -1.93 -0.79
CA VAL A 77 1.28 -1.05 -0.55
C VAL A 77 2.33 -1.26 -1.64
N ASN A 78 2.71 -0.17 -2.28
CA ASN A 78 3.79 -0.19 -3.27
C ASN A 78 5.14 -0.25 -2.57
N CYS A 79 5.79 -1.41 -2.63
CA CYS A 79 7.07 -1.64 -1.97
C CYS A 79 8.18 -0.72 -2.49
N ASP A 80 8.09 -0.26 -3.73
CA ASP A 80 9.07 0.67 -4.31
C ASP A 80 9.01 2.07 -3.68
N LYS A 81 7.90 2.39 -3.02
CA LYS A 81 7.70 3.70 -2.39
C LYS A 81 7.88 3.65 -0.87
N ILE A 82 8.22 2.51 -0.30
CA ILE A 82 8.45 2.38 1.14
C ILE A 82 9.82 2.96 1.50
N ALA A 83 9.83 3.88 2.46
CA ALA A 83 11.06 4.37 3.09
C ALA A 83 11.39 3.57 4.35
N CYS A 84 10.37 3.19 5.12
CA CYS A 84 10.54 2.49 6.38
C CYS A 84 9.33 1.61 6.68
N PHE A 85 9.56 0.35 7.04
CA PHE A 85 8.51 -0.59 7.44
C PHE A 85 8.83 -1.10 8.84
N ILE A 86 7.97 -0.79 9.80
CA ILE A 86 8.14 -1.17 11.19
C ILE A 86 7.08 -2.21 11.56
N ASN A 87 7.52 -3.40 11.90
CA ASN A 87 6.66 -4.44 12.47
C ASN A 87 6.83 -4.41 13.98
N ASP A 88 6.02 -3.61 14.66
CA ASP A 88 5.98 -3.59 16.11
C ASP A 88 5.08 -4.73 16.59
N LYS A 89 5.67 -5.77 17.14
CA LYS A 89 4.96 -6.97 17.61
C LYS A 89 3.96 -6.66 18.72
N THR A 90 4.14 -5.55 19.43
CA THR A 90 3.27 -5.16 20.55
C THR A 90 2.09 -4.33 20.08
N TYR A 91 2.28 -3.47 19.10
CA TYR A 91 1.26 -2.51 18.70
C TYR A 91 0.73 -2.73 17.29
N ASN A 92 1.41 -2.22 16.29
CA ASN A 92 0.89 -2.18 14.93
C ASN A 92 2.02 -2.12 13.90
N ILE A 93 1.64 -2.26 12.64
CA ILE A 93 2.52 -1.97 11.54
C ILE A 93 2.49 -0.47 11.26
N THR A 94 3.67 0.11 11.09
CA THR A 94 3.83 1.50 10.67
C THR A 94 4.68 1.52 9.40
N ILE A 95 4.15 2.11 8.34
CA ILE A 95 4.84 2.22 7.05
C ILE A 95 4.99 3.68 6.70
N LYS A 96 6.24 4.12 6.54
CA LYS A 96 6.56 5.48 6.08
C LYS A 96 6.97 5.41 4.62
N PHE A 97 6.48 6.34 3.83
CA PHE A 97 6.69 6.35 2.39
C PHE A 97 7.70 7.43 2.01
N LYS A 98 8.40 7.18 0.93
CA LYS A 98 9.25 8.17 0.29
C LYS A 98 8.39 9.36 -0.10
N LYS A 99 8.95 10.55 0.02
CA LYS A 99 8.27 11.76 -0.42
C LYS A 99 8.92 12.31 -1.67
N SER A 100 8.14 12.95 -2.53
CA SER A 100 8.66 13.71 -3.64
C SER A 100 9.23 15.04 -3.14
N TYR A 101 9.99 15.72 -3.98
CA TYR A 101 10.55 17.03 -3.66
C TYR A 101 9.50 18.05 -3.23
N PHE A 102 8.27 17.92 -3.74
CA PHE A 102 7.18 18.87 -3.52
C PHE A 102 6.32 18.55 -2.30
N GLU A 103 6.60 17.48 -1.58
CA GLU A 103 5.84 17.11 -0.39
C GLU A 103 6.49 17.69 0.87
N ASP A 104 5.68 18.34 1.72
CA ASP A 104 6.15 18.91 2.99
C ASP A 104 6.39 17.84 4.05
N LYS A 105 5.59 16.77 4.03
CA LYS A 105 5.61 15.69 5.03
C LYS A 105 5.66 14.33 4.39
N GLU A 106 6.30 13.38 5.07
CA GLU A 106 6.20 11.97 4.73
C GLU A 106 4.77 11.49 5.01
N ASP A 107 4.20 10.73 4.09
CA ASP A 107 2.98 9.99 4.37
C ASP A 107 3.31 8.78 5.24
N THR A 108 2.46 8.55 6.24
CA THR A 108 2.58 7.41 7.14
C THR A 108 1.28 6.62 7.15
N LEU A 109 1.40 5.32 6.98
CA LEU A 109 0.28 4.40 7.03
C LEU A 109 0.39 3.57 8.31
N TYR A 110 -0.69 3.55 9.09
CA TYR A 110 -0.81 2.72 10.28
C TYR A 110 -1.79 1.60 10.00
N VAL A 111 -1.34 0.34 10.18
CA VAL A 111 -2.20 -0.82 9.98
C VAL A 111 -2.31 -1.58 11.30
N ASP A 112 -3.53 -1.75 11.78
CA ASP A 112 -3.80 -2.52 12.99
C ASP A 112 -3.79 -4.02 12.66
N LEU A 113 -2.58 -4.52 12.51
CA LEU A 113 -2.30 -5.90 12.15
C LEU A 113 -1.00 -6.32 12.82
N LYS A 114 -1.01 -7.51 13.43
CA LYS A 114 0.20 -8.11 14.00
C LYS A 114 0.70 -9.19 13.06
N LEU A 115 1.93 -9.03 12.58
CA LEU A 115 2.60 -10.04 11.78
C LEU A 115 3.49 -10.89 12.69
N ASN A 116 3.44 -12.19 12.51
CA ASN A 116 4.43 -13.08 13.13
C ASN A 116 5.75 -13.01 12.34
N ASP A 117 6.79 -13.63 12.85
CA ASP A 117 8.12 -13.60 12.25
C ASP A 117 8.13 -14.16 10.82
N LEU A 118 7.38 -15.24 10.59
CA LEU A 118 7.31 -15.87 9.28
C LEU A 118 6.65 -14.92 8.25
N GLU A 119 5.52 -14.33 8.62
CA GLU A 119 4.81 -13.38 7.75
C GLU A 119 5.68 -12.18 7.40
N PHE A 120 6.40 -11.64 8.38
CA PHE A 120 7.31 -10.52 8.17
C PHE A 120 8.47 -10.90 7.23
N GLU A 121 9.06 -12.09 7.42
CA GLU A 121 10.11 -12.58 6.53
C GLU A 121 9.61 -12.82 5.10
N MET A 122 8.37 -13.25 4.94
CA MET A 122 7.75 -13.41 3.62
C MET A 122 7.60 -12.06 2.90
N ILE A 123 7.23 -11.01 3.62
CA ILE A 123 7.15 -9.65 3.07
C ILE A 123 8.53 -9.18 2.64
N LYS A 124 9.55 -9.36 3.49
CA LYS A 124 10.94 -9.02 3.15
C LYS A 124 11.42 -9.76 1.90
N ALA A 125 11.10 -11.05 1.80
CA ALA A 125 11.48 -11.86 0.65
C ALA A 125 10.84 -11.37 -0.64
N LYS A 126 9.59 -10.94 -0.59
CA LYS A 126 8.91 -10.37 -1.76
C LYS A 126 9.58 -9.07 -2.22
N ILE A 127 9.93 -8.20 -1.28
CA ILE A 127 10.62 -6.95 -1.59
C ILE A 127 12.04 -7.22 -2.10
N ALA A 128 12.74 -8.20 -1.52
CA ALA A 128 14.11 -8.55 -1.87
C ALA A 128 14.28 -9.10 -3.30
N LYS A 129 13.18 -9.48 -3.96
CA LYS A 129 13.20 -9.93 -5.35
C LYS A 129 13.87 -8.90 -6.26
N ASP A 130 13.67 -7.60 -5.96
CA ASP A 130 14.20 -6.50 -6.76
C ASP A 130 15.15 -5.59 -5.97
N LYS A 131 15.38 -5.85 -4.68
CA LYS A 131 16.18 -4.99 -3.81
C LYS A 131 17.04 -5.81 -2.85
N LYS A 132 18.21 -5.28 -2.55
CA LYS A 132 19.13 -5.92 -1.61
C LYS A 132 18.77 -5.58 -0.17
N PHE A 133 18.72 -6.62 0.69
CA PHE A 133 18.63 -6.46 2.14
C PHE A 133 19.93 -6.84 2.83
N VAL A 134 20.32 -6.04 3.81
CA VAL A 134 21.37 -6.39 4.75
C VAL A 134 20.75 -6.37 6.14
N ASN A 135 20.67 -7.52 6.79
CA ASN A 135 20.12 -7.63 8.13
C ASN A 135 21.19 -7.28 9.17
N ILE A 136 20.80 -6.45 10.09
CA ILE A 136 21.67 -6.01 11.17
C ILE A 136 21.22 -6.62 12.50
#